data_aec8227faf4cc232940b2de2f5ca6254
#
_entry.id   aec8227faf4cc232940b2de2f5ca6254
#
_cell.length_a   1.000
_cell.length_b   1.000
_cell.length_c   1.000
_cell.angle_alpha   90.00
_cell.angle_beta   90.00
_cell.angle_gamma   90.00
#
_symmetry.space_group_name_H-M   'P 1'
#
loop_
_entity.id
_entity.type
_entity.pdbx_description
1 polymer ?
#
loop_
_entity_poly.entity_id
_entity_poly.type
_entity_poly.pdbx_seq_one_letter_code
_entity_poly.pdbx_strand_id
1 'polypeptide(L)'
;MKQQQEQVLRSVAQEDIRLIRLWFTDVAGVLKSVSIDPGELEEAFSEGIGFDGSSIEGLTRVYESDMLLRPDAGTFQRLHTKDGTDVHGRMFCDVLTPDGLPSPADPRGALERAVQRASEMGFSVFAHPEIEFYLLRQPVDINHLEPVDQAGYFDHVTRGLSNDFRRKIVRALEE
;
A
#
# COMPACT_ATOMS: atom_id res chain seq x y z
N MET A 1 13.45 13.73 -5.01
CA MET A 1 13.75 12.28 -4.83
C MET A 1 14.81 12.05 -3.76
N LYS A 2 16.07 12.42 -3.92
CA LYS A 2 17.12 12.17 -2.90
C LYS A 2 16.76 12.69 -1.49
N GLN A 3 16.18 13.88 -1.37
CA GLN A 3 15.79 14.44 -0.08
C GLN A 3 14.69 13.62 0.63
N GLN A 4 13.72 13.10 -0.10
CA GLN A 4 12.67 12.21 0.45
C GLN A 4 13.26 10.87 0.91
N GLN A 5 14.15 10.27 0.12
CA GLN A 5 14.84 9.05 0.48
C GLN A 5 15.65 9.22 1.77
N GLU A 6 16.43 10.30 1.90
CA GLU A 6 17.17 10.61 3.12
C GLU A 6 16.25 10.85 4.33
N GLN A 7 15.08 11.44 4.11
CA GLN A 7 14.09 11.62 5.17
C GLN A 7 13.53 10.27 5.64
N VAL A 8 13.21 9.36 4.72
CA VAL A 8 12.75 8.01 5.06
C VAL A 8 13.80 7.24 5.84
N LEU A 9 15.06 7.24 5.37
CA LEU A 9 16.16 6.57 6.07
C LEU A 9 16.33 7.09 7.51
N ARG A 10 16.22 8.41 7.70
CA ARG A 10 16.25 9.00 9.04
C ARG A 10 15.06 8.59 9.91
N SER A 11 13.84 8.61 9.37
CA SER A 11 12.65 8.18 10.12
C SER A 11 12.73 6.72 10.53
N VAL A 12 13.18 5.86 9.63
CA VAL A 12 13.37 4.43 9.91
C VAL A 12 14.35 4.19 11.06
N ALA A 13 15.48 4.92 11.06
CA ALA A 13 16.50 4.80 12.12
C ALA A 13 16.04 5.40 13.45
N GLN A 14 15.33 6.54 13.43
CA GLN A 14 14.88 7.23 14.64
C GLN A 14 13.76 6.49 15.38
N GLU A 15 12.92 5.77 14.64
CA GLU A 15 11.74 5.08 15.16
C GLU A 15 11.97 3.58 15.38
N ASP A 16 13.21 3.10 15.24
CA ASP A 16 13.60 1.68 15.36
C ASP A 16 12.70 0.74 14.53
N ILE A 17 12.35 1.18 13.30
CA ILE A 17 11.56 0.37 12.38
C ILE A 17 12.42 -0.79 11.91
N ARG A 18 11.94 -2.03 12.13
CA ARG A 18 12.71 -3.26 11.88
C ARG A 18 12.26 -4.03 10.66
N LEU A 19 11.19 -3.61 10.01
CA LEU A 19 10.65 -4.27 8.83
C LEU A 19 10.10 -3.21 7.88
N ILE A 20 10.51 -3.29 6.62
CA ILE A 20 9.98 -2.45 5.55
C ILE A 20 9.20 -3.35 4.58
N ARG A 21 7.95 -2.99 4.34
CA ARG A 21 7.08 -3.67 3.38
C ARG A 21 7.05 -2.90 2.06
N LEU A 22 7.49 -3.54 1.02
CA LEU A 22 7.48 -3.05 -0.35
C LEU A 22 6.18 -3.54 -1.02
N TRP A 23 5.25 -2.63 -1.25
CA TRP A 23 3.93 -2.93 -1.77
C TRP A 23 3.84 -2.64 -3.27
N PHE A 24 3.25 -3.55 -4.00
CA PHE A 24 2.93 -3.40 -5.41
C PHE A 24 1.64 -4.17 -5.74
N THR A 25 1.06 -3.97 -6.91
CA THR A 25 -0.15 -4.69 -7.33
C THR A 25 0.13 -5.55 -8.55
N ASP A 26 -0.53 -6.71 -8.63
CA ASP A 26 -0.57 -7.49 -9.86
C ASP A 26 -1.60 -6.92 -10.87
N VAL A 27 -1.68 -7.51 -12.05
CA VAL A 27 -2.62 -7.06 -13.10
C VAL A 27 -4.09 -7.22 -12.73
N ALA A 28 -4.41 -8.05 -11.75
CA ALA A 28 -5.75 -8.20 -11.21
C ALA A 28 -6.06 -7.17 -10.10
N GLY A 29 -5.09 -6.30 -9.74
CA GLY A 29 -5.23 -5.30 -8.68
C GLY A 29 -5.04 -5.85 -7.27
N VAL A 30 -4.54 -7.10 -7.13
CA VAL A 30 -4.29 -7.68 -5.82
C VAL A 30 -2.99 -7.12 -5.25
N LEU A 31 -3.06 -6.61 -4.01
CA LEU A 31 -1.88 -6.10 -3.29
C LEU A 31 -0.92 -7.24 -2.96
N LYS A 32 0.32 -7.07 -3.37
CA LYS A 32 1.46 -7.96 -3.08
C LYS A 32 2.46 -7.23 -2.19
N SER A 33 3.28 -7.97 -1.47
CA SER A 33 4.28 -7.41 -0.59
C SER A 33 5.53 -8.27 -0.54
N VAL A 34 6.68 -7.63 -0.68
CA VAL A 34 8.00 -8.16 -0.30
C VAL A 34 8.44 -7.42 0.95
N SER A 35 9.08 -8.10 1.88
CA SER A 35 9.60 -7.49 3.11
C SER A 35 11.13 -7.49 3.08
N ILE A 36 11.73 -6.37 3.45
CA ILE A 36 13.17 -6.21 3.54
C ILE A 36 13.59 -5.74 4.92
N ASP A 37 14.86 -5.99 5.26
CA ASP A 37 15.50 -5.37 6.41
C ASP A 37 15.77 -3.88 6.14
N PRO A 38 15.66 -3.00 7.15
CA PRO A 38 15.99 -1.58 6.99
C PRO A 38 17.39 -1.30 6.43
N GLY A 39 18.36 -2.17 6.69
CA GLY A 39 19.71 -2.07 6.14
C GLY A 39 19.80 -2.20 4.62
N GLU A 40 18.79 -2.82 3.98
CA GLU A 40 18.69 -2.98 2.53
C GLU A 40 18.04 -1.77 1.84
N LEU A 41 17.48 -0.82 2.62
CA LEU A 41 16.64 0.23 2.09
C LEU A 41 17.38 1.23 1.18
N GLU A 42 18.64 1.53 1.47
CA GLU A 42 19.45 2.43 0.65
C GLU A 42 19.74 1.82 -0.73
N GLU A 43 20.07 0.51 -0.75
CA GLU A 43 20.24 -0.25 -1.98
C GLU A 43 18.93 -0.36 -2.76
N ALA A 44 17.81 -0.62 -2.04
CA ALA A 44 16.48 -0.67 -2.64
C ALA A 44 16.12 0.61 -3.39
N PHE A 45 16.48 1.79 -2.87
CA PHE A 45 16.25 3.06 -3.54
C PHE A 45 17.14 3.28 -4.77
N SER A 46 18.38 2.78 -4.76
CA SER A 46 19.33 3.00 -5.83
C SER A 46 19.22 1.97 -6.96
N GLU A 47 19.10 0.70 -6.61
CA GLU A 47 19.16 -0.42 -7.55
C GLU A 47 17.83 -1.18 -7.68
N GLY A 48 16.96 -1.06 -6.68
CA GLY A 48 15.76 -1.87 -6.54
C GLY A 48 16.04 -3.20 -5.82
N ILE A 49 14.98 -3.90 -5.46
CA ILE A 49 15.03 -5.23 -4.83
C ILE A 49 14.55 -6.28 -5.81
N GLY A 50 15.38 -7.30 -6.05
CA GLY A 50 15.03 -8.42 -6.89
C GLY A 50 13.91 -9.29 -6.31
N PHE A 51 12.98 -9.73 -7.15
CA PHE A 51 11.97 -10.71 -6.79
C PHE A 51 11.60 -11.60 -7.98
N ASP A 52 11.07 -12.80 -7.70
CA ASP A 52 10.58 -13.72 -8.73
C ASP A 52 9.18 -13.30 -9.19
N GLY A 53 9.11 -12.60 -10.32
CA GLY A 53 7.87 -12.16 -10.94
C GLY A 53 7.07 -13.29 -11.59
N SER A 54 7.66 -14.47 -11.83
CA SER A 54 6.95 -15.61 -12.44
C SER A 54 5.84 -16.17 -11.54
N SER A 55 5.96 -15.93 -10.22
CA SER A 55 4.94 -16.29 -9.22
C SER A 55 3.78 -15.29 -9.16
N ILE A 56 3.86 -14.18 -9.91
CA ILE A 56 2.87 -13.10 -9.90
C ILE A 56 2.12 -13.11 -11.22
N GLU A 57 0.80 -13.28 -11.15
CA GLU A 57 -0.05 -13.35 -12.34
C GLU A 57 0.10 -12.09 -13.21
N GLY A 58 0.40 -12.32 -14.49
CA GLY A 58 0.47 -11.28 -15.51
C GLY A 58 1.74 -10.43 -15.53
N LEU A 59 2.73 -10.64 -14.62
CA LEU A 59 3.97 -9.86 -14.64
C LEU A 59 4.96 -10.40 -15.66
N THR A 60 5.24 -11.71 -15.66
CA THR A 60 6.24 -12.28 -16.57
C THR A 60 5.98 -13.76 -16.84
N ARG A 61 6.75 -14.34 -17.77
CA ARG A 61 6.79 -15.77 -18.02
C ARG A 61 7.92 -16.41 -17.20
N VAL A 62 7.82 -17.73 -16.96
CA VAL A 62 8.76 -18.47 -16.10
C VAL A 62 10.24 -18.27 -16.49
N TYR A 63 10.54 -18.05 -17.77
CA TYR A 63 11.92 -17.83 -18.25
C TYR A 63 12.41 -16.37 -18.16
N GLU A 64 11.53 -15.46 -17.75
CA GLU A 64 11.83 -14.03 -17.53
C GLU A 64 11.43 -13.65 -16.11
N SER A 65 11.77 -14.50 -15.13
CA SER A 65 11.24 -14.41 -13.76
C SER A 65 11.79 -13.24 -12.96
N ASP A 66 13.03 -12.85 -13.22
CA ASP A 66 13.69 -11.82 -12.44
C ASP A 66 13.09 -10.43 -12.74
N MET A 67 12.60 -9.79 -11.70
CA MET A 67 12.02 -8.44 -11.74
C MET A 67 12.60 -7.62 -10.58
N LEU A 68 12.48 -6.30 -10.65
CA LEU A 68 12.92 -5.38 -9.61
C LEU A 68 11.75 -4.58 -9.05
N LEU A 69 11.74 -4.38 -7.74
CA LEU A 69 10.88 -3.42 -7.05
C LEU A 69 11.71 -2.19 -6.68
N ARG A 70 11.31 -1.02 -7.17
CA ARG A 70 11.91 0.25 -6.77
C ARG A 70 10.94 1.04 -5.90
N PRO A 71 11.27 1.25 -4.61
CA PRO A 71 10.38 1.94 -3.68
C PRO A 71 10.24 3.42 -4.02
N ASP A 72 9.00 3.91 -3.92
CA ASP A 72 8.69 5.35 -3.98
C ASP A 72 8.70 5.93 -2.56
N ALA A 73 9.77 6.66 -2.23
CA ALA A 73 9.95 7.29 -0.92
C ALA A 73 8.82 8.28 -0.57
N GLY A 74 8.15 8.86 -1.58
CA GLY A 74 7.01 9.77 -1.36
C GLY A 74 5.78 9.08 -0.79
N THR A 75 5.75 7.74 -0.83
CA THR A 75 4.63 6.93 -0.33
C THR A 75 4.93 6.26 1.01
N PHE A 76 6.06 6.59 1.64
CA PHE A 76 6.41 6.01 2.94
C PHE A 76 5.35 6.29 3.99
N GLN A 77 4.92 5.25 4.67
CA GLN A 77 4.06 5.35 5.85
C GLN A 77 4.44 4.32 6.91
N ARG A 78 4.14 4.66 8.15
CA ARG A 78 4.27 3.78 9.30
C ARG A 78 2.99 2.98 9.48
N LEU A 79 3.13 1.71 9.76
CA LEU A 79 2.03 0.83 10.11
C LEU A 79 2.26 0.29 11.52
N HIS A 80 1.32 0.56 12.41
CA HIS A 80 1.31 -0.02 13.74
C HIS A 80 0.72 -1.43 13.70
N THR A 81 1.31 -2.37 14.44
CA THR A 81 0.70 -3.68 14.66
C THR A 81 -0.59 -3.53 15.46
N LYS A 82 -1.47 -4.53 15.40
CA LYS A 82 -2.78 -4.49 16.09
C LYS A 82 -2.69 -4.27 17.59
N ASP A 83 -1.60 -4.71 18.20
CA ASP A 83 -1.29 -4.55 19.62
C ASP A 83 -0.52 -3.26 19.94
N GLY A 84 -0.11 -2.52 18.91
CA GLY A 84 0.64 -1.27 19.05
C GLY A 84 2.08 -1.45 19.55
N THR A 85 2.58 -2.70 19.58
CA THR A 85 3.91 -3.01 20.16
C THR A 85 5.04 -2.86 19.15
N ASP A 86 4.73 -2.86 17.86
CA ASP A 86 5.72 -2.83 16.78
C ASP A 86 5.29 -1.86 15.67
N VAL A 87 6.27 -1.25 15.02
CA VAL A 87 6.07 -0.31 13.91
C VAL A 87 6.81 -0.82 12.69
N HIS A 88 6.09 -0.98 11.60
CA HIS A 88 6.65 -1.34 10.31
C HIS A 88 6.61 -0.16 9.37
N GLY A 89 7.59 -0.03 8.49
CA GLY A 89 7.52 0.88 7.35
C GLY A 89 6.82 0.20 6.17
N ARG A 90 6.13 0.97 5.34
CA ARG A 90 5.65 0.50 4.03
C ARG A 90 5.84 1.56 2.96
N MET A 91 6.11 1.14 1.74
CA MET A 91 6.14 1.99 0.55
C MET A 91 5.51 1.27 -0.62
N PHE A 92 4.86 2.03 -1.50
CA PHE A 92 4.53 1.52 -2.82
C PHE A 92 5.77 1.49 -3.70
N CYS A 93 5.82 0.52 -4.61
CA CYS A 93 6.95 0.32 -5.53
C CYS A 93 6.49 0.35 -6.97
N ASP A 94 7.39 0.81 -7.83
CA ASP A 94 7.32 0.56 -9.26
C ASP A 94 7.91 -0.82 -9.55
N VAL A 95 7.30 -1.54 -10.49
CA VAL A 95 7.83 -2.81 -10.97
C VAL A 95 8.66 -2.56 -12.22
N LEU A 96 9.91 -3.00 -12.19
CA LEU A 96 10.86 -2.83 -13.29
C LEU A 96 11.28 -4.19 -13.84
N THR A 97 11.67 -4.18 -15.11
CA THR A 97 12.37 -5.30 -15.76
C THR A 97 13.81 -5.41 -15.21
N PRO A 98 14.52 -6.53 -15.45
CA PRO A 98 15.89 -6.72 -14.95
C PRO A 98 16.91 -5.67 -15.42
N ASP A 99 16.65 -5.05 -16.56
CA ASP A 99 17.45 -3.94 -17.11
C ASP A 99 17.06 -2.56 -16.56
N GLY A 100 16.19 -2.54 -15.54
CA GLY A 100 15.79 -1.32 -14.82
C GLY A 100 14.76 -0.45 -15.54
N LEU A 101 14.14 -0.94 -16.60
CA LEU A 101 13.09 -0.23 -17.32
C LEU A 101 11.71 -0.49 -16.68
N PRO A 102 10.75 0.46 -16.77
CA PRO A 102 9.40 0.23 -16.28
C PRO A 102 8.75 -1.00 -16.93
N SER A 103 8.23 -1.91 -16.12
CA SER A 103 7.49 -3.07 -16.59
C SER A 103 6.20 -2.65 -17.30
N PRO A 104 5.91 -3.16 -18.51
CA PRO A 104 4.64 -2.86 -19.18
C PRO A 104 3.43 -3.46 -18.46
N ALA A 105 3.64 -4.46 -17.61
CA ALA A 105 2.61 -5.12 -16.80
C ALA A 105 2.39 -4.48 -15.43
N ASP A 106 3.12 -3.40 -15.10
CA ASP A 106 2.92 -2.66 -13.85
C ASP A 106 1.66 -1.78 -13.92
N PRO A 107 0.61 -2.07 -13.13
CA PRO A 107 -0.60 -1.23 -13.09
C PRO A 107 -0.31 0.20 -12.59
N ARG A 108 0.64 0.36 -11.65
CA ARG A 108 1.06 1.67 -11.15
C ARG A 108 1.70 2.50 -12.27
N GLY A 109 2.58 1.90 -13.06
CA GLY A 109 3.17 2.56 -14.23
C GLY A 109 2.13 2.93 -15.29
N ALA A 110 1.06 2.13 -15.45
CA ALA A 110 -0.05 2.49 -16.35
C ALA A 110 -0.80 3.73 -15.85
N LEU A 111 -1.06 3.83 -14.54
CA LEU A 111 -1.67 5.01 -13.91
C LEU A 111 -0.79 6.25 -14.06
N GLU A 112 0.51 6.12 -13.82
CA GLU A 112 1.46 7.23 -13.97
C GLU A 112 1.46 7.81 -15.39
N ARG A 113 1.48 6.95 -16.41
CA ARG A 113 1.38 7.40 -17.81
C ARG A 113 0.07 8.13 -18.09
N ALA A 114 -1.04 7.67 -17.53
CA ALA A 114 -2.34 8.32 -17.68
C ALA A 114 -2.40 9.71 -17.01
N VAL A 115 -1.86 9.81 -15.79
CA VAL A 115 -1.77 11.08 -15.05
C VAL A 115 -0.85 12.06 -15.77
N GLN A 116 0.30 11.60 -16.26
CA GLN A 116 1.21 12.41 -17.05
C GLN A 116 0.54 12.97 -18.29
N ARG A 117 -0.17 12.13 -19.05
CA ARG A 117 -0.91 12.56 -20.23
C ARG A 117 -1.96 13.62 -19.91
N ALA A 118 -2.70 13.46 -18.81
CA ALA A 118 -3.65 14.47 -18.34
C ALA A 118 -2.94 15.80 -18.03
N SER A 119 -1.79 15.74 -17.37
CA SER A 119 -0.97 16.93 -17.04
C SER A 119 -0.48 17.64 -18.30
N GLU A 120 -0.04 16.93 -19.34
CA GLU A 120 0.35 17.47 -20.64
C GLU A 120 -0.81 18.19 -21.35
N MET A 121 -2.05 17.78 -21.07
CA MET A 121 -3.27 18.41 -21.54
C MET A 121 -3.75 19.60 -20.66
N GLY A 122 -3.01 19.90 -19.58
CA GLY A 122 -3.31 20.99 -18.65
C GLY A 122 -4.31 20.61 -17.54
N PHE A 123 -4.55 19.30 -17.32
CA PHE A 123 -5.45 18.81 -16.26
C PHE A 123 -4.67 18.27 -15.06
N SER A 124 -5.22 18.50 -13.85
CA SER A 124 -4.84 17.80 -12.63
C SER A 124 -5.89 16.72 -12.34
N VAL A 125 -5.43 15.51 -11.99
CA VAL A 125 -6.30 14.37 -11.70
C VAL A 125 -6.40 14.18 -10.20
N PHE A 126 -7.63 14.11 -9.68
CA PHE A 126 -7.94 13.79 -8.31
C PHE A 126 -8.90 12.60 -8.30
N ALA A 127 -8.69 11.66 -7.39
CA ALA A 127 -9.58 10.55 -7.15
C ALA A 127 -9.92 10.46 -5.67
N HIS A 128 -11.17 10.16 -5.36
CA HIS A 128 -11.65 9.93 -4.01
C HIS A 128 -12.33 8.55 -3.96
N PRO A 129 -11.68 7.55 -3.35
CA PRO A 129 -12.28 6.23 -3.22
C PRO A 129 -13.35 6.23 -2.13
N GLU A 130 -14.46 5.52 -2.37
CA GLU A 130 -15.49 5.24 -1.38
C GLU A 130 -15.50 3.73 -1.10
N ILE A 131 -15.44 3.38 0.18
CA ILE A 131 -15.46 1.98 0.63
C ILE A 131 -16.68 1.78 1.48
N GLU A 132 -17.63 0.97 1.02
CA GLU A 132 -18.84 0.60 1.74
C GLU A 132 -18.68 -0.80 2.36
N PHE A 133 -19.06 -0.94 3.63
CA PHE A 133 -18.95 -2.21 4.34
C PHE A 133 -19.95 -2.32 5.49
N TYR A 134 -20.20 -3.55 5.95
CA TYR A 134 -20.96 -3.83 7.15
C TYR A 134 -20.05 -4.34 8.26
N LEU A 135 -20.28 -3.85 9.49
CA LEU A 135 -19.68 -4.43 10.69
C LEU A 135 -20.60 -5.49 11.26
N LEU A 136 -20.09 -6.69 11.39
CA LEU A 136 -20.86 -7.84 11.89
C LEU A 136 -20.40 -8.25 13.28
N ARG A 137 -21.33 -8.77 14.09
CA ARG A 137 -21.02 -9.35 15.39
C ARG A 137 -20.24 -10.65 15.24
N GLN A 138 -19.37 -10.93 16.17
CA GLN A 138 -18.64 -12.20 16.25
C GLN A 138 -19.33 -13.17 17.23
N PRO A 139 -19.33 -14.50 16.97
CA PRO A 139 -18.83 -15.14 15.76
C PRO A 139 -19.75 -14.89 14.55
N VAL A 140 -19.18 -14.82 13.35
CA VAL A 140 -19.97 -14.63 12.12
C VAL A 140 -20.57 -15.96 11.67
N ASP A 141 -21.91 -16.03 11.61
CA ASP A 141 -22.63 -17.08 10.90
C ASP A 141 -23.01 -16.57 9.51
N ILE A 142 -22.50 -17.20 8.46
CA ILE A 142 -22.76 -16.81 7.07
C ILE A 142 -24.23 -16.95 6.66
N ASN A 143 -24.98 -17.82 7.35
CA ASN A 143 -26.41 -18.02 7.11
C ASN A 143 -27.28 -17.05 7.93
N HIS A 144 -26.68 -16.37 8.92
CA HIS A 144 -27.35 -15.40 9.77
C HIS A 144 -26.41 -14.25 10.13
N LEU A 145 -26.38 -13.23 9.26
CA LEU A 145 -25.54 -12.06 9.44
C LEU A 145 -26.17 -11.10 10.43
N GLU A 146 -25.52 -10.85 11.54
CA GLU A 146 -25.97 -9.91 12.57
C GLU A 146 -25.12 -8.64 12.56
N PRO A 147 -25.65 -7.50 12.07
CA PRO A 147 -24.95 -6.22 12.14
C PRO A 147 -24.72 -5.77 13.59
N VAL A 148 -23.64 -4.99 13.82
CA VAL A 148 -23.33 -4.44 15.15
C VAL A 148 -24.34 -3.40 15.62
N ASP A 149 -25.05 -2.75 14.68
CA ASP A 149 -26.16 -1.85 14.94
C ASP A 149 -27.20 -1.90 13.80
N GLN A 150 -28.32 -1.21 13.99
CA GLN A 150 -29.42 -1.11 13.03
C GLN A 150 -29.69 0.36 12.66
N ALA A 151 -28.69 1.22 12.79
CA ALA A 151 -28.81 2.63 12.44
C ALA A 151 -29.09 2.79 10.94
N GLY A 152 -29.98 3.73 10.61
CA GLY A 152 -30.27 4.11 9.25
C GLY A 152 -29.30 5.18 8.73
N TYR A 153 -29.49 5.55 7.47
CA TYR A 153 -28.71 6.58 6.81
C TYR A 153 -28.94 7.94 7.51
N PHE A 154 -27.84 8.62 7.85
CA PHE A 154 -27.79 9.86 8.63
C PHE A 154 -28.22 9.75 10.11
N ASP A 155 -28.48 8.57 10.63
CA ASP A 155 -28.76 8.44 12.05
C ASP A 155 -27.56 8.87 12.90
N HIS A 156 -27.82 9.71 13.90
CA HIS A 156 -26.79 10.17 14.82
C HIS A 156 -26.56 9.13 15.92
N VAL A 157 -25.62 8.22 15.68
CA VAL A 157 -25.21 7.21 16.66
C VAL A 157 -24.11 7.79 17.56
N THR A 158 -24.48 8.19 18.77
CA THR A 158 -23.55 8.79 19.74
C THR A 158 -22.69 7.76 20.50
N ARG A 159 -23.17 6.52 20.59
CA ARG A 159 -22.51 5.43 21.32
C ARG A 159 -22.65 4.13 20.54
N GLY A 160 -21.57 3.36 20.45
CA GLY A 160 -21.59 2.04 19.85
C GLY A 160 -20.29 1.69 19.14
N LEU A 161 -20.11 0.40 18.84
CA LEU A 161 -18.92 -0.16 18.19
C LEU A 161 -18.64 0.47 16.84
N SER A 162 -19.68 0.78 16.05
CA SER A 162 -19.54 1.41 14.71
C SER A 162 -18.91 2.80 14.78
N ASN A 163 -19.32 3.64 15.77
CA ASN A 163 -18.75 4.97 15.93
C ASN A 163 -17.30 4.92 16.42
N ASP A 164 -16.99 4.03 17.35
CA ASP A 164 -15.62 3.83 17.82
C ASP A 164 -14.70 3.28 16.73
N PHE A 165 -15.20 2.38 15.90
CA PHE A 165 -14.48 1.83 14.75
C PHE A 165 -14.18 2.92 13.71
N ARG A 166 -15.17 3.74 13.34
CA ARG A 166 -14.97 4.88 12.43
C ARG A 166 -13.91 5.84 12.93
N ARG A 167 -13.94 6.21 14.22
CA ARG A 167 -12.95 7.10 14.83
C ARG A 167 -11.54 6.50 14.79
N LYS A 168 -11.40 5.19 14.99
CA LYS A 168 -10.11 4.50 14.88
C LYS A 168 -9.59 4.50 13.44
N ILE A 169 -10.46 4.26 12.45
CA ILE A 169 -10.07 4.34 11.03
C ILE A 169 -9.58 5.74 10.69
N VAL A 170 -10.35 6.78 11.02
CA VAL A 170 -9.95 8.17 10.73
C VAL A 170 -8.58 8.47 11.32
N ARG A 171 -8.34 8.14 12.59
CA ARG A 171 -7.02 8.35 13.21
C ARG A 171 -5.90 7.60 12.50
N ALA A 172 -6.12 6.34 12.14
CA ALA A 172 -5.12 5.54 11.44
C ALA A 172 -4.82 6.03 10.00
N LEU A 173 -5.72 6.81 9.40
CA LEU A 173 -5.51 7.43 8.09
C LEU A 173 -4.88 8.83 8.17
N GLU A 174 -4.93 9.47 9.34
CA GLU A 174 -4.33 10.79 9.61
C GLU A 174 -2.88 10.70 10.09
N GLU A 175 -2.43 9.52 10.58
CA GLU A 175 -1.05 9.22 10.99
C GLU A 175 -0.13 8.92 9.79
#